data_8c7b920da0801647321df2b363482bc0
#
_entry.id   8c7b920da0801647321df2b363482bc0
#
_cell.length_a   1.000
_cell.length_b   1.000
_cell.length_c   1.000
_cell.angle_alpha   90.00
_cell.angle_beta   90.00
_cell.angle_gamma   90.00
#
_symmetry.space_group_name_H-M   'P 1'
#
loop_
_entity.id
_entity.type
_entity.pdbx_description
1 polymer ?
#
loop_
_entity_poly.entity_id
_entity_poly.type
_entity_poly.pdbx_seq_one_letter_code
_entity_poly.pdbx_strand_id
1 'polypeptide(L)'
;AEDFGNTFPQFKTPVVGSGGSSGGLKQFCNGVGDNTIDIANSSRQIKSTELAECKKNGVNQVLEIKIGYDGIVFASNANKAAYKLRPQHVFAALAAQLPSNGKMVANPYTRWNQIDKALPNEPITLVIPASNHGTREVFQEKMVDAGCETYAAIKSLDKDAKKKACTTFRKDGRVVEIAGDYTETLARLKTSPSAVGVFGLGFYDQNRDRLRVATVHNV
;
A
#
# COMPACT_ATOMS: atom_id res chain seq x y z
N ALA A 1 9.80 -18.29 11.04
CA ALA A 1 9.90 -19.68 10.55
C ALA A 1 11.28 -20.27 10.86
N GLU A 2 12.35 -19.62 10.43
CA GLU A 2 13.73 -20.09 10.64
C GLU A 2 14.06 -20.23 12.13
N ASP A 3 13.80 -19.21 12.94
CA ASP A 3 14.00 -19.24 14.40
C ASP A 3 13.20 -20.36 15.07
N PHE A 4 11.98 -20.60 14.59
CA PHE A 4 11.17 -21.71 15.08
C PHE A 4 11.85 -23.06 14.78
N GLY A 5 12.32 -23.27 13.53
CA GLY A 5 13.01 -24.49 13.14
C GLY A 5 14.29 -24.72 13.95
N ASN A 6 15.03 -23.65 14.23
CA ASN A 6 16.27 -23.70 15.03
C ASN A 6 15.97 -24.01 16.52
N THR A 7 14.88 -23.45 17.06
CA THR A 7 14.50 -23.63 18.47
C THR A 7 13.82 -24.98 18.72
N PHE A 8 13.07 -25.49 17.74
CA PHE A 8 12.28 -26.69 17.85
C PHE A 8 12.60 -27.68 16.71
N PRO A 9 13.81 -28.30 16.72
CA PRO A 9 14.28 -29.15 15.61
C PRO A 9 13.47 -30.45 15.43
N GLN A 10 12.64 -30.82 16.40
CA GLN A 10 11.72 -31.95 16.30
C GLN A 10 10.51 -31.67 15.37
N PHE A 11 10.25 -30.44 15.00
CA PHE A 11 9.19 -30.06 14.07
C PHE A 11 9.77 -29.63 12.73
N LYS A 12 9.01 -29.80 11.66
CA LYS A 12 9.37 -29.25 10.36
C LYS A 12 9.34 -27.71 10.41
N THR A 13 10.36 -27.08 9.85
CA THR A 13 10.36 -25.62 9.69
C THR A 13 9.18 -25.18 8.84
N PRO A 14 8.33 -24.24 9.32
CA PRO A 14 7.20 -23.75 8.54
C PRO A 14 7.67 -23.10 7.23
N VAL A 15 6.99 -23.41 6.15
CA VAL A 15 7.21 -22.75 4.85
C VAL A 15 6.36 -21.51 4.77
N VAL A 16 6.98 -20.37 4.49
CA VAL A 16 6.30 -19.08 4.37
C VAL A 16 6.32 -18.62 2.91
N GLY A 17 5.14 -18.51 2.32
CA GLY A 17 4.95 -17.87 1.01
C GLY A 17 4.44 -16.45 1.16
N SER A 18 4.79 -15.55 0.24
CA SER A 18 4.24 -14.19 0.20
C SER A 18 3.18 -14.06 -0.91
N GLY A 19 2.10 -13.33 -0.61
CA GLY A 19 0.97 -13.15 -1.55
C GLY A 19 0.01 -12.04 -1.13
N GLY A 20 0.40 -11.28 -0.09
CA GLY A 20 -0.45 -10.27 0.55
C GLY A 20 -1.65 -10.89 1.29
N SER A 21 -2.38 -10.06 2.03
CA SER A 21 -3.51 -10.51 2.87
C SER A 21 -4.58 -11.23 2.06
N SER A 22 -5.00 -10.68 0.94
CA SER A 22 -6.05 -11.28 0.10
C SER A 22 -5.62 -12.61 -0.52
N GLY A 23 -4.35 -12.72 -0.96
CA GLY A 23 -3.80 -13.96 -1.51
C GLY A 23 -3.67 -15.06 -0.45
N GLY A 24 -3.12 -14.71 0.71
CA GLY A 24 -2.99 -15.62 1.85
C GLY A 24 -4.34 -16.14 2.35
N LEU A 25 -5.30 -15.23 2.58
CA LEU A 25 -6.65 -15.59 3.01
C LEU A 25 -7.41 -16.44 1.98
N LYS A 26 -7.22 -16.17 0.68
CA LYS A 26 -7.79 -17.03 -0.36
C LYS A 26 -7.24 -18.46 -0.32
N GLN A 27 -5.92 -18.60 -0.14
CA GLN A 27 -5.31 -19.93 -0.01
C GLN A 27 -5.76 -20.62 1.26
N PHE A 28 -5.84 -19.90 2.38
CA PHE A 28 -6.35 -20.43 3.65
C PHE A 28 -7.79 -20.94 3.52
N CYS A 29 -8.64 -20.24 2.78
CA CYS A 29 -10.02 -20.64 2.54
C CYS A 29 -10.21 -21.68 1.42
N ASN A 30 -9.15 -22.27 0.86
CA ASN A 30 -9.29 -23.30 -0.19
C ASN A 30 -9.67 -24.68 0.35
N GLY A 31 -9.62 -24.91 1.66
CA GLY A 31 -10.02 -26.17 2.26
C GLY A 31 -9.20 -26.53 3.48
N VAL A 32 -9.37 -27.78 3.93
CA VAL A 32 -8.67 -28.37 5.08
C VAL A 32 -7.96 -29.64 4.60
N GLY A 33 -6.72 -29.84 4.99
CA GLY A 33 -5.95 -31.06 4.69
C GLY A 33 -4.48 -30.76 4.37
N ASP A 34 -3.72 -31.83 4.11
CA ASP A 34 -2.25 -31.79 3.98
C ASP A 34 -1.72 -30.88 2.85
N ASN A 35 -2.55 -30.58 1.86
CA ASN A 35 -2.20 -29.72 0.71
C ASN A 35 -2.74 -28.28 0.85
N THR A 36 -3.22 -27.91 2.02
CA THR A 36 -3.72 -26.57 2.32
C THR A 36 -2.85 -25.89 3.37
N ILE A 37 -2.95 -24.56 3.48
CA ILE A 37 -2.21 -23.82 4.51
C ILE A 37 -3.06 -23.71 5.78
N ASP A 38 -2.40 -23.81 6.94
CA ASP A 38 -3.04 -23.74 8.25
C ASP A 38 -3.08 -22.33 8.82
N ILE A 39 -2.18 -21.45 8.37
CA ILE A 39 -2.03 -20.09 8.90
C ILE A 39 -1.94 -19.11 7.73
N ALA A 40 -2.73 -18.05 7.79
CA ALA A 40 -2.60 -16.90 6.91
C ALA A 40 -2.26 -15.65 7.72
N ASN A 41 -1.13 -15.00 7.40
CA ASN A 41 -0.80 -13.68 7.94
C ASN A 41 -1.58 -12.62 7.18
N SER A 42 -2.22 -11.70 7.91
CA SER A 42 -3.00 -10.62 7.32
C SER A 42 -2.75 -9.31 8.05
N SER A 43 -2.67 -8.22 7.31
CA SER A 43 -2.60 -6.84 7.83
C SER A 43 -3.98 -6.24 8.14
N ARG A 44 -5.06 -7.01 7.94
CA ARG A 44 -6.45 -6.60 8.18
C ARG A 44 -7.28 -7.80 8.64
N GLN A 45 -8.43 -7.52 9.19
CA GLN A 45 -9.42 -8.56 9.49
C GLN A 45 -9.90 -9.26 8.21
N ILE A 46 -10.27 -10.54 8.36
CA ILE A 46 -10.90 -11.30 7.29
C ILE A 46 -12.27 -10.70 6.96
N LYS A 47 -12.59 -10.55 5.67
CA LYS A 47 -13.85 -10.00 5.21
C LYS A 47 -14.97 -11.03 5.28
N SER A 48 -16.21 -10.59 5.41
CA SER A 48 -17.38 -11.48 5.42
C SER A 48 -17.49 -12.34 4.16
N THR A 49 -17.09 -11.81 3.00
CA THR A 49 -17.05 -12.54 1.73
C THR A 49 -15.99 -13.64 1.72
N GLU A 50 -14.84 -13.39 2.35
CA GLU A 50 -13.78 -14.40 2.49
C GLU A 50 -14.18 -15.50 3.47
N LEU A 51 -14.84 -15.14 4.60
CA LEU A 51 -15.42 -16.11 5.53
C LEU A 51 -16.49 -17.00 4.87
N ALA A 52 -17.30 -16.43 3.98
CA ALA A 52 -18.29 -17.20 3.24
C ALA A 52 -17.62 -18.23 2.31
N GLU A 53 -16.52 -17.84 1.64
CA GLU A 53 -15.75 -18.75 0.79
C GLU A 53 -15.05 -19.84 1.62
N CYS A 54 -14.49 -19.51 2.79
CA CYS A 54 -13.96 -20.47 3.75
C CYS A 54 -14.99 -21.56 4.07
N LYS A 55 -16.21 -21.16 4.48
CA LYS A 55 -17.30 -22.09 4.83
C LYS A 55 -17.68 -22.97 3.65
N LYS A 56 -17.80 -22.41 2.46
CA LYS A 56 -18.13 -23.15 1.23
C LYS A 56 -17.12 -24.28 0.95
N ASN A 57 -15.85 -24.05 1.28
CA ASN A 57 -14.77 -24.97 1.05
C ASN A 57 -14.45 -25.85 2.30
N GLY A 58 -15.33 -25.90 3.30
CA GLY A 58 -15.21 -26.76 4.47
C GLY A 58 -14.36 -26.21 5.61
N VAL A 59 -13.83 -24.98 5.50
CA VAL A 59 -13.15 -24.28 6.61
C VAL A 59 -14.22 -23.62 7.49
N ASN A 60 -14.73 -24.38 8.45
CA ASN A 60 -15.88 -23.97 9.27
C ASN A 60 -15.52 -23.13 10.49
N GLN A 61 -14.27 -23.20 10.94
CA GLN A 61 -13.77 -22.44 12.09
C GLN A 61 -12.54 -21.65 11.69
N VAL A 62 -12.59 -20.34 11.90
CA VAL A 62 -11.48 -19.42 11.65
C VAL A 62 -11.19 -18.70 12.96
N LEU A 63 -9.98 -18.86 13.47
CA LEU A 63 -9.50 -18.11 14.63
C LEU A 63 -8.64 -16.94 14.15
N GLU A 64 -9.02 -15.73 14.52
CA GLU A 64 -8.23 -14.53 14.26
C GLU A 64 -7.48 -14.12 15.53
N ILE A 65 -6.16 -14.09 15.45
CA ILE A 65 -5.28 -13.69 16.56
C ILE A 65 -4.58 -12.38 16.17
N LYS A 66 -4.90 -11.31 16.88
CA LYS A 66 -4.23 -10.03 16.70
C LYS A 66 -2.91 -10.02 17.45
N ILE A 67 -1.80 -10.01 16.71
CA ILE A 67 -0.44 -10.06 17.26
C ILE A 67 0.20 -8.68 17.43
N GLY A 68 -0.36 -7.64 16.80
CA GLY A 68 0.16 -6.28 16.89
C GLY A 68 -0.45 -5.32 15.87
N TYR A 69 0.14 -4.15 15.80
CA TYR A 69 -0.16 -3.15 14.77
C TYR A 69 1.10 -2.91 13.95
N ASP A 70 0.92 -2.76 12.65
CA ASP A 70 1.94 -2.28 11.73
C ASP A 70 1.42 -1.05 11.01
N GLY A 71 2.30 -0.27 10.42
CA GLY A 71 1.96 0.94 9.72
C GLY A 71 2.85 1.20 8.53
N ILE A 72 2.36 2.05 7.64
CA ILE A 72 3.15 2.62 6.57
C ILE A 72 3.35 4.10 6.81
N VAL A 73 4.48 4.60 6.40
CA VAL A 73 4.83 6.02 6.48
C VAL A 73 5.20 6.55 5.09
N PHE A 74 4.92 7.82 4.89
CA PHE A 74 5.45 8.59 3.78
C PHE A 74 6.63 9.38 4.29
N ALA A 75 7.75 9.30 3.61
CA ALA A 75 8.92 10.06 4.02
C ALA A 75 9.69 10.60 2.81
N SER A 76 10.30 11.77 3.01
CA SER A 76 11.23 12.40 2.09
C SER A 76 12.65 12.38 2.68
N ASN A 77 13.61 12.90 1.94
CA ASN A 77 14.97 13.11 2.48
C ASN A 77 14.93 14.03 3.71
N ALA A 78 15.71 13.71 4.73
CA ALA A 78 15.74 14.44 6.01
C ALA A 78 15.96 15.97 5.87
N ASN A 79 16.69 16.39 4.84
CA ASN A 79 17.01 17.79 4.57
C ASN A 79 15.92 18.55 3.79
N LYS A 80 14.78 17.91 3.50
CA LYS A 80 13.67 18.51 2.76
C LYS A 80 12.52 18.94 3.67
N ALA A 81 11.60 19.74 3.13
CA ALA A 81 10.41 20.16 3.86
C ALA A 81 9.54 18.94 4.21
N ALA A 82 8.89 18.99 5.37
CA ALA A 82 7.91 17.99 5.75
C ALA A 82 6.63 18.17 4.91
N TYR A 83 6.06 17.05 4.48
CA TYR A 83 4.80 17.02 3.76
C TYR A 83 3.63 16.84 4.74
N LYS A 84 2.53 17.55 4.49
CA LYS A 84 1.24 17.35 5.16
C LYS A 84 0.28 16.72 4.15
N LEU A 85 0.26 15.40 4.11
CA LEU A 85 -0.48 14.67 3.08
C LEU A 85 -1.89 14.33 3.55
N ARG A 86 -2.77 14.16 2.56
CA ARG A 86 -4.09 13.57 2.69
C ARG A 86 -4.24 12.51 1.61
N PRO A 87 -5.13 11.52 1.75
CA PRO A 87 -5.37 10.52 0.72
C PRO A 87 -5.63 11.12 -0.66
N GLN A 88 -6.42 12.22 -0.73
CA GLN A 88 -6.69 12.93 -1.98
C GLN A 88 -5.43 13.50 -2.67
N HIS A 89 -4.44 13.96 -1.88
CA HIS A 89 -3.18 14.47 -2.44
C HIS A 89 -2.35 13.35 -3.06
N VAL A 90 -2.32 12.20 -2.37
CA VAL A 90 -1.60 11.01 -2.84
C VAL A 90 -2.24 10.48 -4.13
N PHE A 91 -3.57 10.35 -4.15
CA PHE A 91 -4.28 9.93 -5.35
C PHE A 91 -4.08 10.92 -6.51
N ALA A 92 -4.22 12.24 -6.26
CA ALA A 92 -3.99 13.27 -7.29
C ALA A 92 -2.56 13.25 -7.85
N ALA A 93 -1.57 12.87 -7.04
CA ALA A 93 -0.19 12.74 -7.51
C ALA A 93 0.03 11.47 -8.35
N LEU A 94 -0.71 10.38 -8.08
CA LEU A 94 -0.54 9.06 -8.69
C LEU A 94 -1.37 8.84 -9.95
N ALA A 95 -2.61 9.34 -9.99
CA ALA A 95 -3.59 9.02 -11.01
C ALA A 95 -3.09 9.37 -12.41
N ALA A 96 -3.33 8.49 -13.39
CA ALA A 96 -3.07 8.80 -14.79
C ALA A 96 -4.02 9.87 -15.33
N GLN A 97 -5.26 9.86 -14.86
CA GLN A 97 -6.30 10.80 -15.24
C GLN A 97 -7.04 11.32 -14.01
N LEU A 98 -7.49 12.56 -14.09
CA LEU A 98 -8.31 13.21 -13.07
C LEU A 98 -9.57 13.79 -13.70
N PRO A 99 -10.69 13.88 -12.95
CA PRO A 99 -11.89 14.50 -13.46
C PRO A 99 -11.72 16.03 -13.56
N SER A 100 -12.08 16.58 -14.71
CA SER A 100 -12.12 18.02 -14.99
C SER A 100 -13.28 18.32 -15.92
N ASN A 101 -14.15 19.27 -15.54
CA ASN A 101 -15.30 19.69 -16.35
C ASN A 101 -16.14 18.54 -16.89
N GLY A 102 -16.44 17.54 -16.05
CA GLY A 102 -17.27 16.39 -16.38
C GLY A 102 -16.60 15.32 -17.26
N LYS A 103 -15.30 15.43 -17.52
CA LYS A 103 -14.51 14.46 -18.30
C LYS A 103 -13.27 14.01 -17.53
N MET A 104 -12.81 12.79 -17.80
CA MET A 104 -11.50 12.33 -17.34
C MET A 104 -10.42 12.87 -18.29
N VAL A 105 -9.48 13.63 -17.75
CA VAL A 105 -8.38 14.24 -18.52
C VAL A 105 -7.03 13.73 -17.99
N ALA A 106 -6.01 13.75 -18.82
CA ALA A 106 -4.65 13.43 -18.39
C ALA A 106 -4.26 14.29 -17.19
N ASN A 107 -3.61 13.69 -16.21
CA ASN A 107 -3.22 14.36 -14.97
C ASN A 107 -2.28 15.56 -15.26
N PRO A 108 -2.69 16.79 -14.99
CA PRO A 108 -1.90 17.97 -15.33
C PRO A 108 -0.82 18.31 -14.31
N TYR A 109 -0.88 17.73 -13.10
CA TYR A 109 -0.02 18.11 -12.00
C TYR A 109 1.41 17.61 -12.19
N THR A 110 2.36 18.52 -12.04
CA THR A 110 3.81 18.24 -12.12
C THR A 110 4.52 18.56 -10.81
N ARG A 111 3.90 19.36 -9.96
CA ARG A 111 4.41 19.81 -8.66
C ARG A 111 3.35 19.65 -7.58
N TRP A 112 3.79 19.39 -6.35
CA TRP A 112 2.89 19.16 -5.22
C TRP A 112 1.99 20.36 -4.90
N ASN A 113 2.54 21.59 -4.97
CA ASN A 113 1.78 22.82 -4.70
C ASN A 113 0.72 23.17 -5.77
N GLN A 114 0.69 22.44 -6.89
CA GLN A 114 -0.40 22.52 -7.87
C GLN A 114 -1.62 21.70 -7.42
N ILE A 115 -1.39 20.65 -6.63
CA ILE A 115 -2.48 19.84 -6.04
C ILE A 115 -3.09 20.61 -4.87
N ASP A 116 -2.25 21.12 -3.97
CA ASP A 116 -2.65 21.95 -2.83
C ASP A 116 -1.55 22.98 -2.56
N LYS A 117 -1.90 24.26 -2.48
CA LYS A 117 -0.95 25.35 -2.23
C LYS A 117 -0.21 25.24 -0.90
N ALA A 118 -0.76 24.49 0.06
CA ALA A 118 -0.12 24.19 1.35
C ALA A 118 1.01 23.16 1.26
N LEU A 119 1.12 22.43 0.15
CA LEU A 119 2.20 21.48 -0.10
C LEU A 119 3.45 22.18 -0.65
N PRO A 120 4.64 21.57 -0.45
CA PRO A 120 5.89 22.15 -0.95
C PRO A 120 5.89 22.37 -2.47
N ASN A 121 6.56 23.42 -2.92
CA ASN A 121 6.79 23.67 -4.35
C ASN A 121 7.92 22.76 -4.87
N GLU A 122 7.73 21.45 -4.79
CA GLU A 122 8.67 20.42 -5.24
C GLU A 122 8.04 19.62 -6.39
N PRO A 123 8.84 19.09 -7.33
CA PRO A 123 8.35 18.17 -8.35
C PRO A 123 7.66 16.95 -7.70
N ILE A 124 6.59 16.49 -8.33
CA ILE A 124 5.97 15.22 -7.92
C ILE A 124 6.89 14.09 -8.33
N THR A 125 7.38 13.36 -7.34
CA THR A 125 8.04 12.06 -7.51
C THR A 125 7.63 11.19 -6.33
N LEU A 126 6.88 10.12 -6.61
CA LEU A 126 6.44 9.14 -5.62
C LEU A 126 7.11 7.81 -5.88
N VAL A 127 7.72 7.25 -4.84
CA VAL A 127 8.29 5.91 -4.85
C VAL A 127 7.38 5.02 -4.00
N ILE A 128 6.67 4.14 -4.65
CA ILE A 128 5.60 3.34 -4.04
C ILE A 128 5.91 1.84 -4.10
N PRO A 129 5.36 1.04 -3.19
CA PRO A 129 5.52 -0.41 -3.26
C PRO A 129 4.81 -0.96 -4.49
N ALA A 130 5.45 -1.89 -5.21
CA ALA A 130 4.84 -2.61 -6.33
C ALA A 130 3.73 -3.56 -5.85
N SER A 131 2.95 -4.08 -6.78
CA SER A 131 1.75 -4.89 -6.48
C SER A 131 2.03 -6.18 -5.70
N ASN A 132 3.24 -6.70 -5.77
CA ASN A 132 3.70 -7.89 -5.03
C ASN A 132 4.29 -7.58 -3.65
N HIS A 133 4.39 -6.31 -3.26
CA HIS A 133 4.93 -5.91 -1.97
C HIS A 133 3.86 -5.97 -0.88
N GLY A 134 4.22 -6.47 0.33
CA GLY A 134 3.27 -6.64 1.44
C GLY A 134 2.53 -5.37 1.88
N THR A 135 3.17 -4.21 1.76
CA THR A 135 2.56 -2.91 2.10
C THR A 135 1.63 -2.35 1.01
N ARG A 136 1.65 -2.92 -0.20
CA ARG A 136 0.87 -2.38 -1.33
C ARG A 136 -0.63 -2.38 -1.07
N GLU A 137 -1.17 -3.43 -0.47
CA GLU A 137 -2.61 -3.54 -0.21
C GLU A 137 -3.09 -2.44 0.75
N VAL A 138 -2.36 -2.23 1.85
CA VAL A 138 -2.67 -1.16 2.82
C VAL A 138 -2.53 0.23 2.18
N PHE A 139 -1.46 0.46 1.43
CA PHE A 139 -1.27 1.70 0.69
C PHE A 139 -2.41 1.96 -0.29
N GLN A 140 -2.81 0.95 -1.07
CA GLN A 140 -3.91 1.06 -2.02
C GLN A 140 -5.21 1.41 -1.30
N GLU A 141 -5.59 0.63 -0.29
CA GLU A 141 -6.87 0.80 0.42
C GLU A 141 -6.94 2.13 1.18
N LYS A 142 -5.93 2.43 2.00
CA LYS A 142 -5.98 3.57 2.93
C LYS A 142 -5.63 4.91 2.30
N MET A 143 -4.88 4.91 1.21
CA MET A 143 -4.43 6.15 0.59
C MET A 143 -4.99 6.35 -0.81
N VAL A 144 -4.86 5.35 -1.68
CA VAL A 144 -5.24 5.52 -3.08
C VAL A 144 -6.75 5.46 -3.25
N ASP A 145 -7.40 4.40 -2.76
CA ASP A 145 -8.84 4.23 -2.90
C ASP A 145 -9.59 5.29 -2.09
N ALA A 146 -9.16 5.55 -0.86
CA ALA A 146 -9.72 6.62 -0.04
C ALA A 146 -9.61 7.99 -0.72
N GLY A 147 -8.46 8.30 -1.32
CA GLY A 147 -8.26 9.54 -2.06
C GLY A 147 -9.06 9.61 -3.36
N CYS A 148 -9.18 8.49 -4.07
CA CYS A 148 -9.98 8.38 -5.29
C CYS A 148 -11.46 8.66 -5.01
N GLU A 149 -11.98 8.17 -3.90
CA GLU A 149 -13.38 8.34 -3.49
C GLU A 149 -13.75 9.77 -3.06
N THR A 150 -12.77 10.64 -2.86
CA THR A 150 -13.05 12.07 -2.63
C THR A 150 -13.55 12.79 -3.89
N TYR A 151 -13.32 12.21 -5.07
CA TYR A 151 -13.78 12.78 -6.33
C TYR A 151 -15.20 12.32 -6.66
N ALA A 152 -16.20 13.19 -6.50
CA ALA A 152 -17.60 12.89 -6.76
C ALA A 152 -17.84 12.28 -8.16
N ALA A 153 -17.15 12.81 -9.18
CA ALA A 153 -17.25 12.30 -10.55
C ALA A 153 -16.74 10.86 -10.70
N ILE A 154 -15.74 10.44 -9.93
CA ILE A 154 -15.27 9.04 -9.92
C ILE A 154 -16.21 8.17 -9.09
N LYS A 155 -16.70 8.69 -7.97
CA LYS A 155 -17.63 7.97 -7.09
C LYS A 155 -18.93 7.59 -7.80
N SER A 156 -19.38 8.39 -8.77
CA SER A 156 -20.61 8.13 -9.57
C SER A 156 -20.41 7.15 -10.73
N LEU A 157 -19.18 6.72 -11.03
CA LEU A 157 -18.91 5.72 -12.07
C LEU A 157 -19.41 4.33 -11.64
N ASP A 158 -19.66 3.47 -12.64
CA ASP A 158 -19.87 2.05 -12.40
C ASP A 158 -18.64 1.41 -11.74
N LYS A 159 -18.82 0.22 -11.18
CA LYS A 159 -17.80 -0.47 -10.39
C LYS A 159 -16.47 -0.68 -11.14
N ASP A 160 -16.56 -1.06 -12.41
CA ASP A 160 -15.36 -1.40 -13.20
C ASP A 160 -14.63 -0.14 -13.67
N ALA A 161 -15.38 0.87 -14.13
CA ALA A 161 -14.82 2.18 -14.47
C ALA A 161 -14.20 2.87 -13.25
N LYS A 162 -14.85 2.83 -12.09
CA LYS A 162 -14.32 3.33 -10.81
C LYS A 162 -13.03 2.60 -10.45
N LYS A 163 -13.03 1.27 -10.47
CA LYS A 163 -11.82 0.48 -10.18
C LYS A 163 -10.68 0.86 -11.12
N LYS A 164 -10.94 0.96 -12.41
CA LYS A 164 -9.95 1.36 -13.41
C LYS A 164 -9.41 2.77 -13.13
N ALA A 165 -10.27 3.74 -12.83
CA ALA A 165 -9.87 5.10 -12.52
C ALA A 165 -8.98 5.17 -11.27
N CYS A 166 -9.30 4.41 -10.21
CA CYS A 166 -8.56 4.41 -8.95
C CYS A 166 -7.25 3.59 -9.01
N THR A 167 -7.07 2.67 -9.96
CA THR A 167 -5.89 1.80 -10.02
C THR A 167 -4.96 2.09 -11.19
N THR A 168 -5.33 2.99 -12.11
CA THR A 168 -4.48 3.34 -13.25
C THR A 168 -3.57 4.52 -12.89
N PHE A 169 -2.30 4.23 -12.69
CA PHE A 169 -1.30 5.23 -12.34
C PHE A 169 -0.62 5.81 -13.59
N ARG A 170 -0.13 7.04 -13.45
CA ARG A 170 0.62 7.75 -14.49
C ARG A 170 1.95 7.05 -14.78
N LYS A 171 2.40 7.14 -16.06
CA LYS A 171 3.63 6.50 -16.54
C LYS A 171 4.65 7.50 -17.09
N ASP A 172 4.57 8.74 -16.65
CA ASP A 172 5.42 9.85 -17.10
C ASP A 172 6.70 10.01 -16.25
N GLY A 173 7.10 8.97 -15.51
CA GLY A 173 8.29 8.96 -14.69
C GLY A 173 8.14 9.56 -13.28
N ARG A 174 6.96 10.11 -12.93
CA ARG A 174 6.71 10.68 -11.60
C ARG A 174 6.32 9.66 -10.55
N VAL A 175 5.94 8.47 -10.97
CA VAL A 175 5.62 7.34 -10.10
C VAL A 175 6.59 6.21 -10.41
N VAL A 176 7.31 5.76 -9.38
CA VAL A 176 8.25 4.65 -9.47
C VAL A 176 7.74 3.54 -8.55
N GLU A 177 7.46 2.38 -9.12
CA GLU A 177 7.07 1.19 -8.36
C GLU A 177 8.30 0.36 -8.03
N ILE A 178 8.49 0.03 -6.75
CA ILE A 178 9.61 -0.76 -6.25
C ILE A 178 9.10 -2.14 -5.86
N ALA A 179 9.62 -3.18 -6.51
CA ALA A 179 9.34 -4.58 -6.19
C ALA A 179 10.29 -5.15 -5.13
N GLY A 180 11.45 -4.51 -4.94
CA GLY A 180 12.45 -4.86 -3.95
C GLY A 180 12.09 -4.39 -2.55
N ASP A 181 13.09 -4.38 -1.68
CA ASP A 181 12.93 -3.92 -0.31
C ASP A 181 13.01 -2.38 -0.20
N TYR A 182 12.80 -1.86 1.00
CA TYR A 182 12.82 -0.43 1.27
C TYR A 182 14.21 0.22 1.12
N THR A 183 15.29 -0.55 1.04
CA THR A 183 16.63 -0.01 0.79
C THR A 183 16.72 0.58 -0.61
N GLU A 184 16.02 0.01 -1.59
CA GLU A 184 15.90 0.58 -2.94
C GLU A 184 15.13 1.90 -2.91
N THR A 185 14.02 1.97 -2.17
CA THR A 185 13.28 3.22 -1.97
C THR A 185 14.17 4.28 -1.33
N LEU A 186 14.92 3.94 -0.29
CA LEU A 186 15.85 4.84 0.38
C LEU A 186 16.97 5.33 -0.57
N ALA A 187 17.51 4.45 -1.41
CA ALA A 187 18.52 4.82 -2.42
C ALA A 187 17.95 5.82 -3.45
N ARG A 188 16.69 5.65 -3.86
CA ARG A 188 16.00 6.59 -4.74
C ARG A 188 15.84 7.99 -4.12
N LEU A 189 15.55 8.08 -2.82
CA LEU A 189 15.46 9.36 -2.13
C LEU A 189 16.81 10.08 -2.04
N LYS A 190 17.93 9.36 -2.08
CA LYS A 190 19.27 9.97 -2.15
C LYS A 190 19.54 10.61 -3.51
N THR A 191 19.15 9.93 -4.60
CA THR A 191 19.37 10.41 -5.97
C THR A 191 18.29 11.40 -6.43
N SER A 192 17.11 11.37 -5.82
CA SER A 192 15.98 12.26 -6.08
C SER A 192 15.49 12.88 -4.77
N PRO A 193 16.17 13.93 -4.25
CA PRO A 193 15.90 14.45 -2.90
C PRO A 193 14.49 15.01 -2.69
N SER A 194 13.79 15.38 -3.77
CA SER A 194 12.38 15.83 -3.72
C SER A 194 11.37 14.67 -3.74
N ALA A 195 11.84 13.42 -3.91
CA ALA A 195 10.96 12.27 -3.92
C ALA A 195 10.37 11.99 -2.53
N VAL A 196 9.15 11.47 -2.54
CA VAL A 196 8.46 10.94 -1.35
C VAL A 196 8.35 9.44 -1.52
N GLY A 197 8.87 8.70 -0.58
CA GLY A 197 8.83 7.23 -0.55
C GLY A 197 7.80 6.72 0.45
N VAL A 198 7.28 5.52 0.18
CA VAL A 198 6.44 4.76 1.11
C VAL A 198 7.29 3.68 1.76
N PHE A 199 7.26 3.60 3.08
CA PHE A 199 8.04 2.67 3.89
C PHE A 199 7.15 1.97 4.92
N GLY A 200 7.54 0.78 5.36
CA GLY A 200 7.03 0.21 6.60
C GLY A 200 7.54 0.97 7.80
N LEU A 201 6.73 1.06 8.85
CA LEU A 201 7.06 1.82 10.07
C LEU A 201 8.38 1.32 10.70
N GLY A 202 8.58 0.00 10.80
CA GLY A 202 9.80 -0.57 11.36
C GLY A 202 11.07 -0.18 10.60
N PHE A 203 11.01 -0.10 9.26
CA PHE A 203 12.14 0.36 8.47
C PHE A 203 12.40 1.86 8.69
N TYR A 204 11.34 2.67 8.74
CA TYR A 204 11.46 4.10 9.04
C TYR A 204 12.10 4.30 10.41
N ASP A 205 11.70 3.57 11.44
CA ASP A 205 12.26 3.68 12.79
C ASP A 205 13.77 3.44 12.84
N GLN A 206 14.27 2.55 12.01
CA GLN A 206 15.71 2.26 11.89
C GLN A 206 16.49 3.30 11.05
N ASN A 207 15.78 4.20 10.32
CA ASN A 207 16.39 5.16 9.39
C ASN A 207 15.89 6.59 9.61
N ARG A 208 15.47 6.95 10.84
CA ARG A 208 14.93 8.27 11.18
C ARG A 208 15.90 9.42 10.92
N ASP A 209 17.19 9.15 11.02
CA ASP A 209 18.26 10.11 10.75
C ASP A 209 18.34 10.54 9.28
N ARG A 210 17.87 9.69 8.36
CA ARG A 210 17.92 9.87 6.91
C ARG A 210 16.60 10.32 6.30
N LEU A 211 15.52 10.18 7.04
CA LEU A 211 14.15 10.33 6.55
C LEU A 211 13.41 11.39 7.35
N ARG A 212 12.69 12.24 6.64
CA ARG A 212 11.70 13.15 7.22
C ARG A 212 10.30 12.62 6.92
N VAL A 213 9.62 12.18 7.98
CA VAL A 213 8.26 11.66 7.87
C VAL A 213 7.26 12.76 7.54
N ALA A 214 6.32 12.44 6.67
CA ALA A 214 5.16 13.27 6.41
C ALA A 214 4.07 13.03 7.47
N THR A 215 3.32 14.06 7.80
CA THR A 215 2.05 13.85 8.52
C THR A 215 0.96 13.46 7.54
N VAL A 216 0.14 12.49 7.92
CA VAL A 216 -1.02 12.06 7.13
C VAL A 216 -2.27 12.39 7.92
N HIS A 217 -3.14 13.20 7.32
CA HIS A 217 -4.44 13.56 7.90
C HIS A 217 -5.54 12.79 7.18
N ASN A 218 -6.43 12.18 7.95
CA ASN A 218 -7.68 11.64 7.40
C ASN A 218 -8.57 12.79 6.90
N VAL A 219 -9.39 12.48 5.90
CA VAL A 219 -10.42 13.40 5.38
C VAL A 219 -11.54 13.52 6.40
#